data_d54200132de5b738a74b51dbc5a9a458
#
_entry.id   d54200132de5b738a74b51dbc5a9a458
#
_cell.length_a   1.000
_cell.length_b   1.000
_cell.length_c   1.000
_cell.angle_alpha   90.00
_cell.angle_beta   90.00
_cell.angle_gamma   90.00
#
_symmetry.space_group_name_H-M   'P 1'
#
loop_
_entity.id
_entity.type
_entity.pdbx_description
1 polymer ?
#
loop_
_entity_poly.entity_id
_entity_poly.type
_entity_poly.pdbx_seq_one_letter_code
_entity_poly.pdbx_strand_id
1 'polypeptide(L)'
;MSTIELNPIGTVSERDGLSAIEVAEAYRPGLRGLDGFSHLIIVWWASGADEPEYRMFLDAGMPYRKVESPLGIFATRSPVRPNPLCISCV
;
A
#
# COMPACT_ATOMS: atom_id res chain seq x y z
N MET A 1 -17.22 -14.83 9.36
CA MET A 1 -16.56 -13.61 8.90
C MET A 1 -16.44 -13.65 7.39
N SER A 2 -16.80 -12.54 6.73
CA SER A 2 -16.70 -12.47 5.27
C SER A 2 -15.27 -12.24 4.83
N THR A 3 -14.91 -12.77 3.68
CA THR A 3 -13.66 -12.43 3.00
C THR A 3 -13.94 -11.50 1.84
N ILE A 4 -12.97 -10.64 1.56
CA ILE A 4 -13.04 -9.72 0.43
C ILE A 4 -11.93 -10.13 -0.53
N GLU A 5 -12.29 -10.29 -1.78
CA GLU A 5 -11.32 -10.58 -2.83
C GLU A 5 -10.91 -9.30 -3.53
N LEU A 6 -9.61 -9.08 -3.63
CA LEU A 6 -9.03 -7.96 -4.37
C LEU A 6 -8.27 -8.49 -5.56
N ASN A 7 -8.50 -7.87 -6.70
CA ASN A 7 -7.81 -8.23 -7.94
C ASN A 7 -6.85 -7.11 -8.32
N PRO A 8 -5.54 -7.37 -8.31
CA PRO A 8 -4.58 -6.34 -8.70
C PRO A 8 -4.78 -5.97 -10.17
N ILE A 9 -4.71 -4.67 -10.45
CA ILE A 9 -4.87 -4.17 -11.81
C ILE A 9 -3.54 -3.89 -12.48
N GLY A 10 -2.45 -3.92 -11.73
CA GLY A 10 -1.14 -3.65 -12.28
C GLY A 10 -0.05 -3.87 -11.24
N THR A 11 1.16 -3.59 -11.63
CA THR A 11 2.34 -3.74 -10.80
C THR A 11 3.16 -2.47 -10.78
N VAL A 12 3.84 -2.22 -9.66
CA VAL A 12 4.78 -1.11 -9.53
C VAL A 12 6.15 -1.57 -10.02
N SER A 13 6.77 -0.80 -10.90
CA SER A 13 8.12 -1.04 -11.36
C SER A 13 8.94 0.24 -11.29
N GLU A 14 10.25 0.11 -11.39
CA GLU A 14 11.16 1.24 -11.43
C GLU A 14 11.89 1.25 -12.76
N ARG A 15 11.85 2.40 -13.45
CA ARG A 15 12.53 2.61 -14.72
C ARG A 15 13.25 3.94 -14.66
N ASP A 16 14.56 3.92 -14.97
CA ASP A 16 15.40 5.12 -15.02
C ASP A 16 15.30 5.98 -13.76
N GLY A 17 15.22 5.31 -12.57
CA GLY A 17 15.10 5.99 -11.30
C GLY A 17 13.70 6.51 -10.98
N LEU A 18 12.73 6.28 -11.84
CA LEU A 18 11.34 6.70 -11.64
C LEU A 18 10.45 5.49 -11.37
N SER A 19 9.55 5.64 -10.41
CA SER A 19 8.53 4.63 -10.16
C SER A 19 7.45 4.72 -11.23
N ALA A 20 7.05 3.58 -11.75
CA ALA A 20 6.00 3.48 -12.75
C ALA A 20 5.01 2.39 -12.34
N ILE A 21 3.77 2.55 -12.75
CA ILE A 21 2.75 1.53 -12.55
C ILE A 21 2.37 0.99 -13.92
N GLU A 22 2.58 -0.30 -14.12
CA GLU A 22 2.16 -0.98 -15.33
C GLU A 22 0.79 -1.59 -15.10
N VAL A 23 -0.22 -1.01 -15.75
CA VAL A 23 -1.59 -1.49 -15.65
C VAL A 23 -1.80 -2.58 -16.67
N ALA A 24 -2.39 -3.70 -16.24
CA ALA A 24 -2.69 -4.82 -17.12
C ALA A 24 -3.61 -4.38 -18.25
N GLU A 25 -3.41 -4.94 -19.44
CA GLU A 25 -4.11 -4.53 -20.66
C GLU A 25 -5.63 -4.52 -20.49
N ALA A 26 -6.18 -5.51 -19.81
CA ALA A 26 -7.61 -5.62 -19.60
C ALA A 26 -8.19 -4.42 -18.82
N TYR A 27 -7.40 -3.75 -18.01
CA TYR A 27 -7.83 -2.63 -17.17
C TYR A 27 -7.44 -1.26 -17.71
N ARG A 28 -6.67 -1.20 -18.80
CA ARG A 28 -6.19 0.06 -19.37
C ARG A 28 -7.30 1.04 -19.78
N PRO A 29 -8.44 0.60 -20.30
CA PRO A 29 -9.53 1.53 -20.62
C PRO A 29 -10.01 2.33 -19.42
N GLY A 30 -9.82 1.82 -18.20
CA GLY A 30 -10.17 2.53 -16.96
C GLY A 30 -9.28 3.73 -16.64
N LEU A 31 -8.17 3.91 -17.36
CA LEU A 31 -7.26 5.03 -17.14
C LEU A 31 -7.71 6.33 -17.84
N ARG A 32 -8.70 6.23 -18.71
CA ARG A 32 -9.14 7.39 -19.50
C ARG A 32 -9.61 8.51 -18.58
N GLY A 33 -9.06 9.69 -18.78
CA GLY A 33 -9.42 10.87 -18.01
C GLY A 33 -8.60 11.11 -16.76
N LEU A 34 -7.71 10.19 -16.38
CA LEU A 34 -6.87 10.37 -15.18
C LEU A 34 -5.93 11.56 -15.30
N ASP A 35 -5.47 11.87 -16.50
CA ASP A 35 -4.59 12.99 -16.76
C ASP A 35 -5.22 14.35 -16.48
N GLY A 36 -6.55 14.39 -16.30
CA GLY A 36 -7.25 15.61 -15.89
C GLY A 36 -7.17 15.92 -14.40
N PHE A 37 -6.58 15.05 -13.61
CA PHE A 37 -6.45 15.22 -12.16
C PHE A 37 -5.02 15.58 -11.79
N SER A 38 -4.86 16.50 -10.82
CA SER A 38 -3.53 16.91 -10.37
C SER A 38 -2.85 15.86 -9.48
N HIS A 39 -3.64 15.09 -8.77
CA HIS A 39 -3.15 14.08 -7.82
C HIS A 39 -3.98 12.81 -7.93
N LEU A 40 -3.34 11.70 -7.65
CA LEU A 40 -3.98 10.38 -7.62
C LEU A 40 -3.69 9.71 -6.29
N ILE A 41 -4.63 8.89 -5.85
CA ILE A 41 -4.43 8.00 -4.71
C ILE A 41 -4.16 6.61 -5.28
N ILE A 42 -3.02 6.06 -4.91
CA ILE A 42 -2.63 4.72 -5.30
C ILE A 42 -2.79 3.80 -4.09
N VAL A 43 -3.58 2.77 -4.25
CA VAL A 43 -3.73 1.71 -3.24
C VAL A 43 -2.88 0.53 -3.70
N TRP A 44 -1.96 0.10 -2.85
CA TRP A 44 -1.01 -0.93 -3.23
C TRP A 44 -0.80 -1.93 -2.10
N TRP A 45 -0.38 -3.13 -2.47
CA TRP A 45 -0.12 -4.22 -1.54
C TRP A 45 1.37 -4.32 -1.27
N ALA A 46 1.75 -4.27 0.01
CA ALA A 46 3.15 -4.39 0.41
C ALA A 46 3.54 -5.87 0.48
N SER A 47 3.90 -6.45 -0.67
CA SER A 47 4.21 -7.88 -0.79
C SER A 47 5.34 -8.31 0.15
N GLY A 48 6.33 -7.46 0.38
CA GLY A 48 7.43 -7.76 1.28
C GLY A 48 7.01 -7.86 2.75
N ALA A 49 5.84 -7.32 3.10
CA ALA A 49 5.29 -7.41 4.44
C ALA A 49 4.17 -8.46 4.54
N ASP A 50 3.88 -9.18 3.47
CA ASP A 50 2.85 -10.21 3.46
C ASP A 50 3.42 -11.55 3.95
N GLU A 51 3.84 -11.54 5.21
CA GLU A 51 4.36 -12.71 5.90
C GLU A 51 3.52 -12.94 7.16
N PRO A 52 3.23 -14.20 7.54
CA PRO A 52 2.37 -14.47 8.69
C PRO A 52 2.83 -13.76 9.96
N GLU A 53 4.13 -13.73 10.21
CA GLU A 53 4.69 -13.07 11.40
C GLU A 53 4.48 -11.56 11.38
N TYR A 54 4.63 -10.91 10.22
CA TYR A 54 4.42 -9.48 10.09
C TYR A 54 2.94 -9.11 10.18
N ARG A 55 2.07 -9.97 9.68
CA ARG A 55 0.63 -9.73 9.69
C ARG A 55 0.01 -9.87 11.08
N MET A 56 0.77 -10.40 12.04
CA MET A 56 0.34 -10.50 13.43
C MET A 56 0.71 -9.30 14.28
N PHE A 57 1.48 -8.34 13.74
CA PHE A 57 1.87 -7.16 14.49
C PHE A 57 0.68 -6.23 14.72
N LEU A 58 0.46 -5.88 16.00
CA LEU A 58 -0.59 -4.97 16.41
C LEU A 58 -0.03 -3.69 17.06
N ASP A 59 1.27 -3.66 17.31
CA ASP A 59 1.96 -2.52 17.90
C ASP A 59 3.09 -2.06 16.98
N ALA A 60 3.33 -0.76 16.97
CA ALA A 60 4.42 -0.18 16.21
C ALA A 60 5.23 0.77 17.09
N GLY A 61 6.55 0.60 17.06
CA GLY A 61 7.45 1.58 17.66
C GLY A 61 7.48 2.86 16.83
N MET A 62 7.75 3.98 17.49
CA MET A 62 7.91 5.26 16.81
C MET A 62 9.40 5.52 16.61
N PRO A 63 9.89 5.51 15.36
CA PRO A 63 11.33 5.67 15.11
C PRO A 63 11.87 7.07 15.43
N TYR A 64 11.00 8.07 15.52
CA TYR A 64 11.40 9.47 15.70
C TYR A 64 11.09 10.02 17.08
N ARG A 65 10.44 9.26 17.95
CA ARG A 65 10.00 9.73 19.26
C ARG A 65 10.17 8.62 20.28
N LYS A 66 10.64 8.99 21.46
CA LYS A 66 10.51 8.10 22.61
C LYS A 66 9.08 8.20 23.11
N VAL A 67 8.37 7.10 23.06
CA VAL A 67 7.05 6.96 23.66
C VAL A 67 7.13 5.90 24.73
N GLU A 68 6.42 6.12 25.84
CA GLU A 68 6.41 5.17 26.95
C GLU A 68 5.72 3.86 26.56
N SER A 69 4.77 3.95 25.66
CA SER A 69 4.14 2.77 25.09
C SER A 69 4.04 2.92 23.58
N PRO A 70 4.27 1.84 22.82
CA PRO A 70 4.13 1.89 21.37
C PRO A 70 2.68 2.18 20.97
N LEU A 71 2.51 2.83 19.83
CA LEU A 71 1.19 3.01 19.24
C LEU A 71 0.68 1.68 18.68
N GLY A 72 -0.63 1.49 18.70
CA GLY A 72 -1.25 0.43 17.93
C GLY A 72 -0.97 0.60 16.44
N ILE A 73 -0.86 -0.51 15.73
CA ILE A 73 -0.45 -0.49 14.31
C ILE A 73 -1.44 0.32 13.45
N PHE A 74 -2.72 0.34 13.82
CA PHE A 74 -3.74 1.05 13.04
C PHE A 74 -3.64 2.57 13.16
N ALA A 75 -2.85 3.05 14.11
CA ALA A 75 -2.56 4.48 14.24
C ALA A 75 -1.36 4.92 13.39
N THR A 76 -0.81 4.02 12.60
CA THR A 76 0.37 4.24 11.78
C THR A 76 0.10 3.84 10.32
N ARG A 77 1.04 4.16 9.44
CA ARG A 77 1.04 3.71 8.04
C ARG A 77 2.06 2.61 7.78
N SER A 78 2.50 1.92 8.84
CA SER A 78 3.44 0.82 8.69
C SER A 78 2.86 -0.28 7.80
N PRO A 79 3.62 -0.81 6.83
CA PRO A 79 3.18 -1.97 6.04
C PRO A 79 3.18 -3.27 6.84
N VAL A 80 3.90 -3.31 7.97
CA VAL A 80 3.94 -4.47 8.85
C VAL A 80 2.69 -4.43 9.71
N ARG A 81 1.63 -5.03 9.22
CA ARG A 81 0.29 -4.97 9.81
C ARG A 81 -0.56 -6.16 9.36
N PRO A 82 -1.73 -6.41 9.99
CA PRO A 82 -2.57 -7.54 9.62
C PRO A 82 -2.93 -7.62 8.13
N ASN A 83 -3.18 -6.48 7.51
CA ASN A 83 -3.40 -6.41 6.06
C ASN A 83 -2.44 -5.37 5.49
N PRO A 84 -1.37 -5.79 4.80
CA PRO A 84 -0.35 -4.86 4.29
C PRO A 84 -0.82 -4.11 3.05
N LEU A 85 -1.97 -3.45 3.17
CA LEU A 85 -2.55 -2.59 2.14
C LEU A 85 -2.17 -1.15 2.45
N CYS A 86 -1.54 -0.49 1.50
CA CYS A 86 -0.97 0.83 1.68
C CYS A 86 -1.56 1.83 0.69
N ILE A 87 -1.45 3.11 1.02
CA ILE A 87 -1.98 4.19 0.20
C ILE A 87 -0.88 5.23 0.01
N SER A 88 -0.72 5.65 -1.23
CA SER A 88 0.18 6.75 -1.58
C SER A 88 -0.54 7.78 -2.41
N CYS A 89 -0.28 9.05 -2.14
CA CYS A 89 -0.79 10.15 -2.95
C CYS A 89 0.34 10.65 -3.85
N VAL A 90 0.08 10.68 -5.13
CA VAL A 90 1.07 11.09 -6.13
C VAL A 90 0.51 12.14 -7.07
#